data_af67097b8b263a61c629e229bef96779
#
_entry.id   af67097b8b263a61c629e229bef96779
#
_cell.length_a   1.000
_cell.length_b   1.000
_cell.length_c   1.000
_cell.angle_alpha   90.00
_cell.angle_beta   90.00
_cell.angle_gamma   90.00
#
_symmetry.space_group_name_H-M   'P 1'
#
loop_
_entity.id
_entity.type
_entity.pdbx_description
1 polymer ?
#
loop_
_entity_poly.entity_id
_entity_poly.type
_entity_poly.pdbx_seq_one_letter_code
_entity_poly.pdbx_strand_id
1 'polypeptide(L)'
;DHCVMLNRAPTLHRLGIQAFQPSLVEGKAIRLHPLVCAAFNADFDGDQMAVHVPLSFEAQIEARLLMLAANNILKPADGEPVIMDNPQDIVLGCYYLTKVRFSEERKEVRCFANVLDARSAYESNGITLHQPIKVRVEGETIDTTVGRLIFNEVLPSEMGFINRTIDKGDIKKITADVHRLLGNRQTAEFVDNLKRVGYNYATMAGITISIDDVVVPDAKADLIDEALGEVEKIRDQFANGIITDGERYNKIIDVWTRATSSVSRAVQGTLEAAEEGFNSVYIMKDSGARGSEDQIKQLGGMRGLMNKPQKKLTGAVGEIIETPIIASFKEGLSVLEYFISTHGARKGLADTALKTAEAGYLTRRMVDVAQDVVISEIDCGTSQGLWVGALKDGEEVIEPLADRIVGRVLQEDVVDANGEVVMKIGRLL
;
A
#
# COMPACT_ATOMS: atom_id res chain seq x y z
N ASP A 1 31.96 19.10 -5.05
CA ASP A 1 31.15 19.93 -4.14
C ASP A 1 29.92 20.57 -4.78
N HIS A 2 29.74 20.45 -6.10
CA HIS A 2 28.61 21.00 -6.83
C HIS A 2 27.43 20.00 -6.80
N CYS A 3 26.23 20.46 -6.40
CA CYS A 3 25.02 19.65 -6.53
C CYS A 3 24.53 19.64 -7.96
N VAL A 4 23.92 18.55 -8.37
CA VAL A 4 23.19 18.43 -9.65
C VAL A 4 21.72 18.19 -9.36
N MET A 5 20.85 18.73 -10.19
CA MET A 5 19.42 18.47 -10.09
C MET A 5 19.02 17.42 -11.13
N LEU A 6 18.25 16.44 -10.69
CA LEU A 6 17.66 15.43 -11.56
C LEU A 6 16.16 15.70 -11.70
N ASN A 7 15.66 15.52 -12.92
CA ASN A 7 14.24 15.64 -13.24
C ASN A 7 13.78 14.49 -14.11
N ARG A 8 12.63 13.90 -13.79
CA ARG A 8 11.93 12.94 -14.64
C ARG A 8 10.60 13.52 -15.10
N ALA A 9 10.36 13.54 -16.39
CA ALA A 9 9.07 13.89 -16.96
C ALA A 9 8.08 12.69 -16.90
N PRO A 10 6.77 12.90 -16.59
CA PRO A 10 6.15 14.19 -16.28
C PRO A 10 6.42 14.65 -14.83
N THR A 11 6.67 15.94 -14.62
CA THR A 11 6.84 16.51 -13.28
C THR A 11 5.49 16.85 -12.69
N LEU A 12 4.94 15.95 -11.87
CA LEU A 12 3.59 16.07 -11.30
C LEU A 12 3.56 16.87 -10.00
N HIS A 13 4.66 16.91 -9.27
CA HIS A 13 4.81 17.63 -8.00
C HIS A 13 6.26 18.11 -7.83
N ARG A 14 6.49 18.93 -6.81
CA ARG A 14 7.82 19.55 -6.60
C ARG A 14 8.94 18.54 -6.39
N LEU A 15 8.66 17.34 -5.85
CA LEU A 15 9.65 16.27 -5.64
C LEU A 15 10.05 15.54 -6.93
N GLY A 16 9.43 15.85 -8.06
CA GLY A 16 9.86 15.42 -9.39
C GLY A 16 11.14 16.10 -9.87
N ILE A 17 11.65 17.09 -9.11
CA ILE A 17 12.97 17.72 -9.27
C ILE A 17 13.66 17.71 -7.93
N GLN A 18 14.79 17.00 -7.80
CA GLN A 18 15.55 16.92 -6.57
C GLN A 18 17.05 17.13 -6.84
N ALA A 19 17.75 17.68 -5.86
CA ALA A 19 19.19 17.88 -5.93
C ALA A 19 19.92 16.71 -5.25
N PHE A 20 21.07 16.36 -5.84
CA PHE A 20 21.95 15.28 -5.40
C PHE A 20 23.40 15.72 -5.44
N GLN A 21 24.22 15.12 -4.59
CA GLN A 21 25.66 15.21 -4.71
C GLN A 21 26.16 14.11 -5.67
N PRO A 22 26.76 14.45 -6.82
CA PRO A 22 27.16 13.46 -7.79
C PRO A 22 28.40 12.70 -7.32
N SER A 23 28.39 11.39 -7.60
CA SER A 23 29.55 10.51 -7.49
C SER A 23 29.88 9.98 -8.89
N LEU A 24 31.14 10.08 -9.28
CA LEU A 24 31.57 9.61 -10.59
C LEU A 24 31.66 8.08 -10.61
N VAL A 25 31.00 7.49 -11.57
CA VAL A 25 30.98 6.04 -11.80
C VAL A 25 31.24 5.74 -13.28
N GLU A 26 31.82 4.59 -13.58
CA GLU A 26 31.98 4.11 -14.95
C GLU A 26 30.62 3.68 -15.53
N GLY A 27 30.45 3.92 -16.84
CA GLY A 27 29.23 3.57 -17.57
C GLY A 27 28.43 4.79 -18.03
N LYS A 28 27.34 4.53 -18.74
CA LYS A 28 26.48 5.57 -19.36
C LYS A 28 25.15 5.76 -18.63
N ALA A 29 24.88 4.94 -17.61
CA ALA A 29 23.64 4.99 -16.86
C ALA A 29 23.78 5.81 -15.58
N ILE A 30 22.74 6.57 -15.22
CA ILE A 30 22.62 7.25 -13.94
C ILE A 30 22.24 6.20 -12.88
N ARG A 31 23.01 6.09 -11.81
CA ARG A 31 22.68 5.26 -10.66
C ARG A 31 21.88 6.10 -9.67
N LEU A 32 20.59 5.80 -9.57
CA LEU A 32 19.68 6.53 -8.71
C LEU A 32 19.47 5.76 -7.40
N HIS A 33 19.35 6.50 -6.28
CA HIS A 33 19.05 5.91 -4.99
C HIS A 33 17.63 5.31 -4.99
N PRO A 34 17.43 4.04 -4.57
CA PRO A 34 16.12 3.38 -4.68
C PRO A 34 14.97 4.12 -3.98
N LEU A 35 15.23 4.78 -2.86
CA LEU A 35 14.20 5.43 -2.05
C LEU A 35 13.62 6.70 -2.68
N VAL A 36 14.31 7.33 -3.63
CA VAL A 36 13.79 8.49 -4.36
C VAL A 36 12.97 8.10 -5.59
N CYS A 37 12.98 6.83 -5.99
CA CYS A 37 12.23 6.35 -7.15
C CYS A 37 10.72 6.64 -7.03
N ALA A 38 10.15 6.53 -5.83
CA ALA A 38 8.75 6.84 -5.59
C ALA A 38 8.43 8.31 -5.87
N ALA A 39 9.29 9.24 -5.43
CA ALA A 39 9.12 10.66 -5.66
C ALA A 39 9.16 11.05 -7.14
N PHE A 40 10.04 10.41 -7.91
CA PHE A 40 10.13 10.59 -9.36
C PHE A 40 9.12 9.77 -10.15
N ASN A 41 8.43 8.83 -9.51
CA ASN A 41 7.68 7.76 -10.17
C ASN A 41 8.56 7.06 -11.23
N ALA A 42 9.81 6.76 -10.87
CA ALA A 42 10.82 6.19 -11.75
C ALA A 42 11.00 4.70 -11.48
N ASP A 43 11.22 3.95 -12.54
CA ASP A 43 11.70 2.58 -12.49
C ASP A 43 12.96 2.41 -13.38
N PHE A 44 13.52 1.22 -13.39
CA PHE A 44 14.78 0.96 -14.10
C PHE A 44 14.58 0.16 -15.39
N ASP A 45 13.43 0.33 -16.05
CA ASP A 45 13.08 -0.34 -17.32
C ASP A 45 13.53 0.41 -18.57
N GLY A 46 14.24 1.52 -18.42
CA GLY A 46 14.73 2.39 -19.50
C GLY A 46 14.31 3.84 -19.37
N ASP A 47 13.82 4.26 -18.22
CA ASP A 47 13.48 5.65 -17.92
C ASP A 47 14.66 6.59 -18.15
N GLN A 48 14.36 7.78 -18.63
CA GLN A 48 15.33 8.86 -18.83
C GLN A 48 15.10 10.00 -17.82
N MET A 49 16.19 10.63 -17.40
CA MET A 49 16.17 11.81 -16.55
C MET A 49 17.00 12.94 -17.16
N ALA A 50 16.50 14.17 -16.98
CA ALA A 50 17.28 15.36 -17.29
C ALA A 50 18.20 15.69 -16.11
N VAL A 51 19.44 16.11 -16.43
CA VAL A 51 20.43 16.56 -15.45
C VAL A 51 20.63 18.06 -15.61
N HIS A 52 20.47 18.81 -14.55
CA HIS A 52 20.66 20.25 -14.54
C HIS A 52 21.77 20.62 -13.54
N VAL A 53 22.67 21.52 -13.95
CA VAL A 53 23.75 22.03 -13.10
C VAL A 53 23.42 23.48 -12.74
N PRO A 54 23.17 23.82 -11.45
CA PRO A 54 22.96 25.20 -11.03
C PRO A 54 24.26 26.02 -11.23
N LEU A 55 24.16 27.13 -11.95
CA LEU A 55 25.35 27.92 -12.33
C LEU A 55 25.63 29.07 -11.35
N SER A 56 24.60 29.79 -10.89
CA SER A 56 24.79 30.91 -9.97
C SER A 56 24.99 30.42 -8.53
N PHE A 57 25.61 31.25 -7.70
CA PHE A 57 25.84 30.91 -6.31
C PHE A 57 24.54 30.79 -5.52
N GLU A 58 23.58 31.66 -5.79
CA GLU A 58 22.23 31.62 -5.21
C GLU A 58 21.51 30.32 -5.57
N ALA A 59 21.53 29.91 -6.85
CA ALA A 59 20.92 28.66 -7.31
C ALA A 59 21.57 27.42 -6.65
N GLN A 60 22.89 27.47 -6.41
CA GLN A 60 23.57 26.37 -5.70
C GLN A 60 23.18 26.28 -4.22
N ILE A 61 23.01 27.41 -3.55
CA ILE A 61 22.53 27.45 -2.16
C ILE A 61 21.09 26.95 -2.10
N GLU A 62 20.22 27.40 -2.99
CA GLU A 62 18.84 26.96 -3.08
C GLU A 62 18.74 25.45 -3.32
N ALA A 63 19.52 24.92 -4.26
CA ALA A 63 19.59 23.48 -4.51
C ALA A 63 20.01 22.68 -3.26
N ARG A 64 20.95 23.18 -2.47
CA ARG A 64 21.42 22.52 -1.24
C ARG A 64 20.43 22.60 -0.09
N LEU A 65 19.80 23.75 0.11
CA LEU A 65 18.94 23.98 1.28
C LEU A 65 17.52 23.45 1.07
N LEU A 66 16.94 23.68 -0.12
CA LEU A 66 15.52 23.41 -0.38
C LEU A 66 15.31 22.14 -1.20
N MET A 67 16.22 21.79 -2.13
CA MET A 67 15.98 20.75 -3.11
C MET A 67 16.74 19.44 -2.85
N LEU A 68 17.64 19.41 -1.88
CA LEU A 68 18.41 18.20 -1.58
C LEU A 68 17.47 17.06 -1.16
N ALA A 69 17.64 15.88 -1.76
CA ALA A 69 16.78 14.72 -1.52
C ALA A 69 16.69 14.32 -0.03
N ALA A 70 17.80 14.45 0.73
CA ALA A 70 17.81 14.17 2.16
C ALA A 70 16.96 15.14 3.00
N ASN A 71 16.64 16.34 2.49
CA ASN A 71 15.78 17.31 3.16
C ASN A 71 14.29 17.15 2.79
N ASN A 72 14.00 16.39 1.74
CA ASN A 72 12.65 16.21 1.20
C ASN A 72 12.14 14.78 1.43
N ILE A 73 12.20 14.32 2.67
CA ILE A 73 11.76 12.99 3.08
C ILE A 73 10.23 12.87 3.10
N LEU A 74 9.55 13.95 3.51
CA LEU A 74 8.10 14.02 3.63
C LEU A 74 7.45 14.69 2.42
N LYS A 75 6.25 14.24 2.08
CA LYS A 75 5.40 14.92 1.09
C LYS A 75 4.86 16.22 1.66
N PRO A 76 4.88 17.31 0.90
CA PRO A 76 4.33 18.59 1.39
C PRO A 76 2.82 18.60 1.57
N ALA A 77 2.10 17.70 0.88
CA ALA A 77 0.64 17.70 0.88
C ALA A 77 0.04 17.06 2.13
N ASP A 78 0.57 15.92 2.56
CA ASP A 78 0.03 15.07 3.64
C ASP A 78 1.00 14.84 4.80
N GLY A 79 2.27 15.23 4.64
CA GLY A 79 3.32 14.97 5.63
C GLY A 79 3.76 13.51 5.73
N GLU A 80 3.29 12.63 4.83
CA GLU A 80 3.73 11.24 4.81
C GLU A 80 5.15 11.09 4.24
N PRO A 81 5.91 10.07 4.68
CA PRO A 81 7.22 9.79 4.11
C PRO A 81 7.12 9.31 2.66
N VAL A 82 7.51 10.16 1.70
CA VAL A 82 7.49 9.85 0.26
C VAL A 82 8.41 8.69 -0.10
N ILE A 83 9.51 8.56 0.61
CA ILE A 83 10.52 7.51 0.41
C ILE A 83 9.97 6.10 0.69
N MET A 84 8.86 5.99 1.43
CA MET A 84 8.22 4.73 1.79
C MET A 84 6.96 4.42 0.96
N ASP A 85 6.71 5.13 -0.14
CA ASP A 85 5.54 4.85 -0.97
C ASP A 85 5.67 3.57 -1.77
N ASN A 86 6.85 3.21 -2.25
CA ASN A 86 7.06 2.01 -3.05
C ASN A 86 8.38 1.24 -2.77
N PRO A 87 8.76 0.97 -1.51
CA PRO A 87 9.97 0.24 -1.18
C PRO A 87 9.73 -1.28 -1.15
N GLN A 88 9.24 -1.86 -2.26
CA GLN A 88 8.73 -3.24 -2.35
C GLN A 88 9.61 -4.28 -1.67
N ASP A 89 10.89 -4.38 -2.08
CA ASP A 89 11.82 -5.39 -1.55
C ASP A 89 12.24 -5.08 -0.11
N ILE A 90 12.32 -3.81 0.26
CA ILE A 90 12.65 -3.38 1.62
C ILE A 90 11.54 -3.80 2.59
N VAL A 91 10.27 -3.56 2.21
CA VAL A 91 9.10 -4.00 2.99
C VAL A 91 9.07 -5.52 3.10
N LEU A 92 9.30 -6.22 1.99
CA LEU A 92 9.32 -7.68 1.95
C LEU A 92 10.37 -8.26 2.90
N GLY A 93 11.59 -7.71 2.87
CA GLY A 93 12.68 -8.11 3.74
C GLY A 93 12.40 -7.83 5.23
N CYS A 94 11.86 -6.65 5.56
CA CYS A 94 11.49 -6.30 6.93
C CYS A 94 10.33 -7.17 7.45
N TYR A 95 9.34 -7.44 6.62
CA TYR A 95 8.23 -8.32 6.96
C TYR A 95 8.71 -9.74 7.21
N TYR A 96 9.51 -10.30 6.29
CA TYR A 96 10.11 -11.64 6.45
C TYR A 96 10.93 -11.72 7.72
N LEU A 97 11.78 -10.72 8.01
CA LEU A 97 12.61 -10.65 9.20
C LEU A 97 11.78 -10.69 10.49
N THR A 98 10.65 -10.01 10.55
CA THR A 98 9.85 -9.84 11.78
C THR A 98 8.71 -10.84 11.94
N LYS A 99 8.45 -11.68 10.92
CA LYS A 99 7.43 -12.73 10.96
C LYS A 99 7.79 -13.85 11.92
N VAL A 100 6.81 -14.38 12.61
CA VAL A 100 6.97 -15.50 13.55
C VAL A 100 6.50 -16.79 12.88
N ARG A 101 7.25 -17.87 13.07
CA ARG A 101 6.86 -19.21 12.65
C ARG A 101 6.60 -20.08 13.89
N PHE A 102 5.34 -20.46 14.07
CA PHE A 102 4.94 -21.39 15.12
C PHE A 102 4.99 -22.81 14.54
N SER A 103 6.04 -23.57 14.88
CA SER A 103 6.10 -24.99 14.54
C SER A 103 5.59 -25.79 15.72
N GLU A 104 4.62 -26.69 15.49
CA GLU A 104 4.08 -27.59 16.52
C GLU A 104 5.14 -28.57 17.09
N GLU A 105 6.19 -28.84 16.32
CA GLU A 105 7.26 -29.77 16.71
C GLU A 105 8.18 -29.22 17.80
N ARG A 106 8.25 -27.91 18.03
CA ARG A 106 9.15 -27.30 19.01
C ARG A 106 8.38 -26.66 20.16
N LYS A 107 8.07 -27.48 21.18
CA LYS A 107 7.36 -27.04 22.40
C LYS A 107 8.21 -26.24 23.39
N GLU A 108 9.54 -26.23 23.27
CA GLU A 108 10.41 -25.54 24.22
C GLU A 108 10.90 -24.21 23.66
N VAL A 109 10.43 -23.12 24.28
CA VAL A 109 10.91 -21.77 24.00
C VAL A 109 12.25 -21.57 24.71
N ARG A 110 13.32 -21.34 23.96
CA ARG A 110 14.65 -21.08 24.52
C ARG A 110 14.72 -19.70 25.17
N CYS A 111 15.37 -19.63 26.35
CA CYS A 111 15.55 -18.37 27.07
C CYS A 111 17.02 -17.92 26.95
N PHE A 112 17.20 -16.61 26.69
CA PHE A 112 18.51 -15.98 26.56
C PHE A 112 18.65 -14.84 27.56
N ALA A 113 19.85 -14.68 28.14
CA ALA A 113 20.11 -13.67 29.14
C ALA A 113 20.14 -12.24 28.56
N ASN A 114 20.56 -12.11 27.31
CA ASN A 114 20.66 -10.83 26.60
C ASN A 114 20.50 -11.02 25.07
N VAL A 115 20.44 -9.90 24.36
CA VAL A 115 20.29 -9.85 22.90
C VAL A 115 21.49 -10.47 22.18
N LEU A 116 22.70 -10.26 22.70
CA LEU A 116 23.94 -10.76 22.10
C LEU A 116 24.01 -12.30 22.14
N ASP A 117 23.57 -12.91 23.25
CA ASP A 117 23.53 -14.38 23.38
C ASP A 117 22.54 -15.00 22.36
N ALA A 118 21.38 -14.37 22.18
CA ALA A 118 20.39 -14.82 21.20
C ALA A 118 20.95 -14.70 19.76
N ARG A 119 21.65 -13.60 19.46
CA ARG A 119 22.30 -13.40 18.17
C ARG A 119 23.42 -14.40 17.91
N SER A 120 24.29 -14.64 18.87
CA SER A 120 25.35 -15.64 18.76
C SER A 120 24.80 -17.06 18.56
N ALA A 121 23.67 -17.39 19.21
CA ALA A 121 23.00 -18.66 19.01
C ALA A 121 22.42 -18.78 17.59
N TYR A 122 21.93 -17.69 17.00
CA TYR A 122 21.50 -17.66 15.60
C TYR A 122 22.68 -17.81 14.63
N GLU A 123 23.77 -17.05 14.82
CA GLU A 123 24.98 -17.12 14.00
C GLU A 123 25.64 -18.52 14.03
N SER A 124 25.52 -19.23 15.13
CA SER A 124 25.96 -20.62 15.27
C SER A 124 24.96 -21.67 14.77
N ASN A 125 23.89 -21.26 14.10
CA ASN A 125 22.78 -22.12 13.64
C ASN A 125 22.05 -22.89 14.77
N GLY A 126 22.15 -22.42 16.01
CA GLY A 126 21.45 -23.02 17.15
C GLY A 126 19.97 -22.77 17.19
N ILE A 127 19.52 -21.65 16.59
CA ILE A 127 18.12 -21.22 16.46
C ILE A 127 17.88 -20.63 15.07
N THR A 128 16.62 -20.63 14.63
CA THR A 128 16.22 -20.02 13.35
C THR A 128 15.71 -18.59 13.55
N LEU A 129 15.70 -17.80 12.48
CA LEU A 129 15.31 -16.39 12.48
C LEU A 129 13.90 -16.14 13.03
N HIS A 130 12.95 -17.02 12.67
CA HIS A 130 11.52 -16.88 12.94
C HIS A 130 11.05 -17.62 14.20
N GLN A 131 11.95 -18.34 14.86
CA GLN A 131 11.63 -19.15 16.03
C GLN A 131 11.31 -18.24 17.22
N PRO A 132 10.20 -18.50 17.97
CA PRO A 132 9.91 -17.82 19.22
C PRO A 132 11.00 -18.11 20.28
N ILE A 133 11.47 -17.05 20.92
CA ILE A 133 12.47 -17.09 21.99
C ILE A 133 12.07 -16.13 23.12
N LYS A 134 12.62 -16.35 24.30
CA LYS A 134 12.54 -15.41 25.43
C LYS A 134 13.88 -14.74 25.62
N VAL A 135 13.90 -13.43 25.62
CA VAL A 135 15.13 -12.65 25.78
C VAL A 135 14.88 -11.53 26.80
N ARG A 136 15.89 -11.26 27.61
CA ARG A 136 15.86 -10.12 28.51
C ARG A 136 16.34 -8.86 27.77
N VAL A 137 15.41 -7.88 27.62
CA VAL A 137 15.67 -6.58 27.02
C VAL A 137 15.34 -5.52 28.06
N GLU A 138 16.26 -4.56 28.31
CA GLU A 138 16.09 -3.46 29.27
C GLU A 138 15.62 -3.88 30.68
N GLY A 139 15.94 -5.12 31.08
CA GLY A 139 15.58 -5.65 32.40
C GLY A 139 14.30 -6.48 32.43
N GLU A 140 13.47 -6.43 31.40
CA GLU A 140 12.26 -7.24 31.25
C GLU A 140 12.49 -8.43 30.34
N THR A 141 11.82 -9.56 30.64
CA THR A 141 11.84 -10.73 29.77
C THR A 141 10.66 -10.69 28.82
N ILE A 142 10.95 -10.63 27.53
CA ILE A 142 9.94 -10.53 26.46
C ILE A 142 9.98 -11.77 25.57
N ASP A 143 8.80 -12.17 25.09
CA ASP A 143 8.64 -13.19 24.05
C ASP A 143 8.82 -12.52 22.69
N THR A 144 9.83 -12.94 21.92
CA THR A 144 10.19 -12.32 20.64
C THR A 144 10.84 -13.33 19.69
N THR A 145 11.42 -12.85 18.59
CA THR A 145 12.24 -13.64 17.66
C THR A 145 13.58 -12.95 17.41
N VAL A 146 14.58 -13.71 16.94
CA VAL A 146 15.87 -13.11 16.57
C VAL A 146 15.71 -12.04 15.49
N GLY A 147 14.81 -12.27 14.53
CA GLY A 147 14.54 -11.29 13.47
C GLY A 147 14.04 -9.96 14.00
N ARG A 148 13.16 -9.97 15.01
CA ARG A 148 12.69 -8.72 15.66
C ARG A 148 13.80 -8.04 16.45
N LEU A 149 14.71 -8.78 17.07
CA LEU A 149 15.88 -8.18 17.72
C LEU A 149 16.76 -7.45 16.71
N ILE A 150 17.07 -8.08 15.58
CA ILE A 150 17.86 -7.48 14.49
C ILE A 150 17.15 -6.25 13.89
N PHE A 151 15.83 -6.26 13.73
CA PHE A 151 15.07 -5.11 13.29
C PHE A 151 15.19 -3.94 14.27
N ASN A 152 15.09 -4.22 15.56
CA ASN A 152 15.21 -3.18 16.60
C ASN A 152 16.63 -2.61 16.74
N GLU A 153 17.68 -3.30 16.29
CA GLU A 153 19.05 -2.74 16.23
C GLU A 153 19.15 -1.58 15.20
N VAL A 154 18.27 -1.55 14.22
CA VAL A 154 18.22 -0.46 13.20
C VAL A 154 17.45 0.75 13.70
N LEU A 155 16.53 0.55 14.65
CA LEU A 155 15.73 1.63 15.20
C LEU A 155 16.58 2.54 16.11
N PRO A 156 16.33 3.86 16.07
CA PRO A 156 16.86 4.76 17.09
C PRO A 156 16.39 4.36 18.49
N SER A 157 17.26 4.54 19.49
CA SER A 157 17.00 4.16 20.89
C SER A 157 15.75 4.83 21.49
N GLU A 158 15.39 6.00 20.99
CA GLU A 158 14.24 6.80 21.45
C GLU A 158 12.88 6.20 21.05
N MET A 159 12.86 5.26 20.08
CA MET A 159 11.62 4.65 19.60
C MET A 159 11.11 3.47 20.46
N GLY A 160 11.94 2.99 21.40
CA GLY A 160 11.60 1.79 22.19
C GLY A 160 11.58 0.50 21.36
N PHE A 161 11.28 -0.62 22.04
CA PHE A 161 11.31 -1.93 21.42
C PHE A 161 9.99 -2.27 20.71
N ILE A 162 10.04 -2.54 19.41
CA ILE A 162 8.89 -2.92 18.59
C ILE A 162 8.83 -4.46 18.48
N ASN A 163 7.76 -5.07 19.01
CA ASN A 163 7.61 -6.54 19.06
C ASN A 163 6.36 -7.01 18.28
N ARG A 164 6.34 -6.72 16.99
CA ARG A 164 5.27 -7.18 16.08
C ARG A 164 5.83 -7.42 14.68
N THR A 165 5.06 -8.09 13.83
CA THR A 165 5.36 -8.19 12.41
C THR A 165 5.19 -6.81 11.79
N ILE A 166 6.14 -6.39 10.96
CA ILE A 166 6.22 -5.06 10.37
C ILE A 166 5.76 -5.12 8.92
N ASP A 167 4.67 -4.43 8.64
CA ASP A 167 4.13 -4.24 7.28
C ASP A 167 4.53 -2.86 6.70
N LYS A 168 4.06 -2.59 5.47
CA LYS A 168 4.30 -1.31 4.80
C LYS A 168 3.75 -0.11 5.57
N GLY A 169 2.56 -0.25 6.17
CA GLY A 169 1.93 0.80 6.96
C GLY A 169 2.71 1.12 8.23
N ASP A 170 3.22 0.08 8.89
CA ASP A 170 4.07 0.23 10.08
C ASP A 170 5.38 0.93 9.75
N ILE A 171 6.04 0.57 8.64
CA ILE A 171 7.28 1.24 8.21
C ILE A 171 7.04 2.73 7.95
N LYS A 172 5.92 3.09 7.31
CA LYS A 172 5.56 4.50 7.11
C LYS A 172 5.39 5.24 8.44
N LYS A 173 4.63 4.66 9.37
CA LYS A 173 4.40 5.25 10.71
C LYS A 173 5.69 5.41 11.48
N ILE A 174 6.52 4.37 11.55
CA ILE A 174 7.82 4.41 12.22
C ILE A 174 8.70 5.51 11.63
N THR A 175 8.77 5.61 10.31
CA THR A 175 9.58 6.64 9.63
C THR A 175 9.07 8.05 9.94
N ALA A 176 7.74 8.27 9.96
CA ALA A 176 7.14 9.54 10.34
C ALA A 176 7.42 9.90 11.81
N ASP A 177 7.35 8.91 12.70
CA ASP A 177 7.65 9.11 14.13
C ASP A 177 9.13 9.42 14.37
N VAL A 178 10.03 8.71 13.69
CA VAL A 178 11.48 9.01 13.73
C VAL A 178 11.75 10.44 13.23
N HIS A 179 11.09 10.84 12.13
CA HIS A 179 11.25 12.20 11.61
C HIS A 179 10.76 13.27 12.60
N ARG A 180 9.62 13.03 13.25
CA ARG A 180 9.04 13.94 14.23
C ARG A 180 9.91 14.09 15.47
N LEU A 181 10.53 13.01 15.95
CA LEU A 181 11.32 13.00 17.16
C LEU A 181 12.76 13.47 16.94
N LEU A 182 13.38 13.08 15.84
CA LEU A 182 14.83 13.18 15.65
C LEU A 182 15.23 14.08 14.46
N GLY A 183 14.27 14.48 13.62
CA GLY A 183 14.49 15.36 12.47
C GLY A 183 15.15 14.68 11.26
N ASN A 184 15.35 15.46 10.18
CA ASN A 184 15.73 14.97 8.85
C ASN A 184 16.99 14.10 8.81
N ARG A 185 18.06 14.52 9.49
CA ARG A 185 19.35 13.85 9.41
C ARG A 185 19.31 12.43 9.93
N GLN A 186 18.77 12.25 11.13
CA GLN A 186 18.68 10.91 11.75
C GLN A 186 17.67 10.03 11.03
N THR A 187 16.60 10.62 10.47
CA THR A 187 15.67 9.89 9.62
C THR A 187 16.35 9.37 8.36
N ALA A 188 17.20 10.18 7.72
CA ALA A 188 17.95 9.72 6.54
C ALA A 188 18.89 8.55 6.86
N GLU A 189 19.61 8.63 8.00
CA GLU A 189 20.48 7.54 8.48
C GLU A 189 19.68 6.27 8.82
N PHE A 190 18.55 6.42 9.50
CA PHE A 190 17.63 5.32 9.80
C PHE A 190 17.13 4.62 8.55
N VAL A 191 16.64 5.38 7.57
CA VAL A 191 16.07 4.84 6.33
C VAL A 191 17.13 4.16 5.47
N ASP A 192 18.37 4.67 5.46
CA ASP A 192 19.48 3.99 4.79
C ASP A 192 19.86 2.67 5.45
N ASN A 193 19.83 2.59 6.77
CA ASN A 193 20.04 1.35 7.50
C ASN A 193 18.89 0.37 7.27
N LEU A 194 17.65 0.85 7.30
CA LEU A 194 16.45 0.05 7.00
C LEU A 194 16.50 -0.53 5.59
N LYS A 195 16.88 0.27 4.60
CA LYS A 195 17.10 -0.18 3.22
C LYS A 195 18.11 -1.34 3.16
N ARG A 196 19.24 -1.18 3.84
CA ARG A 196 20.30 -2.21 3.87
C ARG A 196 19.82 -3.52 4.46
N VAL A 197 19.15 -3.46 5.60
CA VAL A 197 18.58 -4.63 6.27
C VAL A 197 17.47 -5.25 5.41
N GLY A 198 16.55 -4.45 4.89
CA GLY A 198 15.46 -4.91 4.04
C GLY A 198 15.96 -5.68 2.82
N TYR A 199 16.89 -5.13 2.04
CA TYR A 199 17.46 -5.84 0.89
C TYR A 199 18.24 -7.10 1.27
N ASN A 200 19.00 -7.06 2.36
CA ASN A 200 19.75 -8.23 2.81
C ASN A 200 18.81 -9.40 3.15
N TYR A 201 17.75 -9.14 3.93
CA TYR A 201 16.82 -10.19 4.32
C TYR A 201 15.83 -10.57 3.20
N ALA A 202 15.51 -9.69 2.26
CA ALA A 202 14.80 -10.07 1.04
C ALA A 202 15.64 -11.04 0.18
N THR A 203 16.93 -10.78 0.06
CA THR A 203 17.86 -11.66 -0.66
C THR A 203 17.98 -13.03 0.05
N MET A 204 18.12 -13.03 1.38
CA MET A 204 18.20 -14.28 2.17
C MET A 204 16.88 -15.07 2.12
N ALA A 205 15.75 -14.40 2.09
CA ALA A 205 14.43 -15.03 1.99
C ALA A 205 14.25 -15.77 0.66
N GLY A 206 14.81 -15.24 -0.44
CA GLY A 206 14.75 -15.86 -1.77
C GLY A 206 13.31 -16.08 -2.25
N ILE A 207 12.37 -15.17 -1.91
CA ILE A 207 10.95 -15.32 -2.21
C ILE A 207 10.75 -15.30 -3.72
N THR A 208 10.07 -16.32 -4.22
CA THR A 208 9.69 -16.48 -5.63
C THR A 208 8.25 -16.95 -5.73
N ILE A 209 7.67 -16.90 -6.92
CA ILE A 209 6.29 -17.32 -7.16
C ILE A 209 6.29 -18.44 -8.20
N SER A 210 5.62 -19.54 -7.89
CA SER A 210 5.22 -20.58 -8.83
C SER A 210 3.71 -20.56 -9.06
N ILE A 211 3.24 -21.27 -10.08
CA ILE A 211 1.80 -21.47 -10.33
C ILE A 211 1.17 -22.25 -9.16
N ASP A 212 1.92 -23.14 -8.54
CA ASP A 212 1.43 -23.98 -7.44
C ASP A 212 1.21 -23.20 -6.14
N ASP A 213 1.95 -22.12 -5.92
CA ASP A 213 1.79 -21.25 -4.75
C ASP A 213 0.44 -20.52 -4.71
N VAL A 214 -0.21 -20.39 -5.86
CA VAL A 214 -1.58 -19.86 -5.96
C VAL A 214 -2.56 -20.99 -5.67
N VAL A 215 -3.10 -21.02 -4.47
CA VAL A 215 -4.04 -22.09 -4.04
C VAL A 215 -5.47 -21.72 -4.44
N VAL A 216 -6.18 -22.68 -5.05
CA VAL A 216 -7.63 -22.59 -5.30
C VAL A 216 -8.34 -23.25 -4.12
N PRO A 217 -9.24 -22.56 -3.40
CA PRO A 217 -9.94 -23.15 -2.26
C PRO A 217 -10.95 -24.21 -2.69
N ASP A 218 -11.02 -25.34 -1.98
CA ASP A 218 -11.99 -26.42 -2.24
C ASP A 218 -13.44 -25.93 -2.10
N ALA A 219 -13.70 -25.00 -1.18
CA ALA A 219 -15.01 -24.40 -0.96
C ALA A 219 -15.53 -23.55 -2.14
N LYS A 220 -14.70 -23.27 -3.16
CA LYS A 220 -15.09 -22.46 -4.31
C LYS A 220 -16.28 -23.06 -5.08
N ALA A 221 -16.28 -24.36 -5.30
CA ALA A 221 -17.34 -25.04 -6.05
C ALA A 221 -18.70 -24.89 -5.34
N ASP A 222 -18.74 -25.14 -4.04
CA ASP A 222 -19.95 -25.04 -3.24
C ASP A 222 -20.54 -23.61 -3.21
N LEU A 223 -19.66 -22.60 -3.06
CA LEU A 223 -20.06 -21.18 -3.07
C LEU A 223 -20.63 -20.74 -4.43
N ILE A 224 -20.10 -21.28 -5.52
CA ILE A 224 -20.59 -20.99 -6.87
C ILE A 224 -21.93 -21.66 -7.11
N ASP A 225 -22.10 -22.93 -6.70
CA ASP A 225 -23.34 -23.68 -6.85
C ASP A 225 -24.49 -23.04 -6.04
N GLU A 226 -24.21 -22.56 -4.85
CA GLU A 226 -25.17 -21.78 -4.04
C GLU A 226 -25.60 -20.50 -4.77
N ALA A 227 -24.65 -19.75 -5.32
CA ALA A 227 -24.94 -18.53 -6.08
C ALA A 227 -25.76 -18.81 -7.35
N LEU A 228 -25.45 -19.89 -8.06
CA LEU A 228 -26.23 -20.31 -9.24
C LEU A 228 -27.68 -20.65 -8.86
N GLY A 229 -27.87 -21.35 -7.74
CA GLY A 229 -29.22 -21.66 -7.24
C GLY A 229 -30.02 -20.40 -6.84
N GLU A 230 -29.38 -19.38 -6.28
CA GLU A 230 -30.03 -18.08 -6.03
C GLU A 230 -30.41 -17.34 -7.33
N VAL A 231 -29.52 -17.34 -8.31
CA VAL A 231 -29.76 -16.70 -9.61
C VAL A 231 -30.93 -17.39 -10.34
N GLU A 232 -31.06 -18.71 -10.25
CA GLU A 232 -32.16 -19.44 -10.87
C GLU A 232 -33.50 -19.08 -10.24
N LYS A 233 -33.56 -18.95 -8.90
CA LYS A 233 -34.76 -18.45 -8.19
C LYS A 233 -35.17 -17.04 -8.61
N ILE A 234 -34.20 -16.16 -8.84
CA ILE A 234 -34.46 -14.78 -9.30
C ILE A 234 -35.03 -14.80 -10.73
N ARG A 235 -34.50 -15.66 -11.62
CA ARG A 235 -34.99 -15.84 -12.96
C ARG A 235 -36.43 -16.38 -12.98
N ASP A 236 -36.74 -17.30 -12.10
CA ASP A 236 -38.12 -17.84 -11.94
C ASP A 236 -39.08 -16.75 -11.43
N GLN A 237 -38.66 -15.90 -10.49
CA GLN A 237 -39.46 -14.76 -10.05
C GLN A 237 -39.78 -13.80 -11.19
N PHE A 238 -38.79 -13.53 -12.05
CA PHE A 238 -38.99 -12.70 -13.24
C PHE A 238 -39.91 -13.36 -14.26
N ALA A 239 -39.72 -14.67 -14.54
CA ALA A 239 -40.58 -15.44 -15.47
C ALA A 239 -42.04 -15.47 -15.01
N ASN A 240 -42.27 -15.48 -13.69
CA ASN A 240 -43.60 -15.41 -13.08
C ASN A 240 -44.17 -13.98 -12.98
N GLY A 241 -43.44 -12.96 -13.49
CA GLY A 241 -43.88 -11.55 -13.48
C GLY A 241 -43.91 -10.89 -12.12
N ILE A 242 -43.22 -11.44 -11.11
CA ILE A 242 -43.17 -10.89 -9.71
C ILE A 242 -42.24 -9.68 -9.62
N ILE A 243 -41.18 -9.65 -10.42
CA ILE A 243 -40.17 -8.59 -10.40
C ILE A 243 -39.96 -8.00 -11.80
N THR A 244 -39.53 -6.73 -11.86
CA THR A 244 -39.18 -6.05 -13.10
C THR A 244 -37.81 -6.50 -13.62
N ASP A 245 -37.51 -6.24 -14.91
CA ASP A 245 -36.20 -6.57 -15.50
C ASP A 245 -35.05 -5.82 -14.80
N GLY A 246 -35.27 -4.57 -14.40
CA GLY A 246 -34.29 -3.79 -13.63
C GLY A 246 -33.99 -4.40 -12.25
N GLU A 247 -35.04 -4.84 -11.55
CA GLU A 247 -34.88 -5.51 -10.25
C GLU A 247 -34.19 -6.88 -10.39
N ARG A 248 -34.55 -7.64 -11.43
CA ARG A 248 -33.88 -8.90 -11.76
C ARG A 248 -32.38 -8.68 -11.97
N TYR A 249 -32.02 -7.71 -12.80
CA TYR A 249 -30.64 -7.36 -13.09
C TYR A 249 -29.89 -6.99 -11.81
N ASN A 250 -30.41 -6.08 -11.00
CA ASN A 250 -29.74 -5.64 -9.76
C ASN A 250 -29.56 -6.79 -8.78
N LYS A 251 -30.60 -7.62 -8.58
CA LYS A 251 -30.51 -8.80 -7.70
C LYS A 251 -29.45 -9.79 -8.16
N ILE A 252 -29.34 -10.05 -9.47
CA ILE A 252 -28.29 -10.95 -10.01
C ILE A 252 -26.90 -10.38 -9.76
N ILE A 253 -26.70 -9.09 -9.98
CA ILE A 253 -25.40 -8.43 -9.70
C ILE A 253 -25.05 -8.52 -8.22
N ASP A 254 -26.01 -8.31 -7.32
CA ASP A 254 -25.80 -8.41 -5.87
C ASP A 254 -25.40 -9.83 -5.44
N VAL A 255 -26.06 -10.86 -5.99
CA VAL A 255 -25.69 -12.26 -5.73
C VAL A 255 -24.25 -12.53 -6.13
N TRP A 256 -23.87 -12.15 -7.35
CA TRP A 256 -22.51 -12.40 -7.83
C TRP A 256 -21.45 -11.55 -7.11
N THR A 257 -21.79 -10.37 -6.66
CA THR A 257 -20.89 -9.53 -5.85
C THR A 257 -20.63 -10.18 -4.50
N ARG A 258 -21.67 -10.67 -3.82
CA ARG A 258 -21.56 -11.42 -2.56
C ARG A 258 -20.77 -12.72 -2.75
N ALA A 259 -21.06 -13.50 -3.77
CA ALA A 259 -20.35 -14.73 -4.09
C ALA A 259 -18.85 -14.45 -4.33
N THR A 260 -18.53 -13.44 -5.13
CA THR A 260 -17.13 -13.00 -5.40
C THR A 260 -16.40 -12.63 -4.11
N SER A 261 -17.04 -11.91 -3.20
CA SER A 261 -16.47 -11.53 -1.91
C SER A 261 -16.27 -12.75 -0.99
N SER A 262 -17.18 -13.72 -1.03
CA SER A 262 -17.06 -14.97 -0.26
C SER A 262 -15.92 -15.85 -0.78
N VAL A 263 -15.79 -15.98 -2.09
CA VAL A 263 -14.66 -16.67 -2.73
C VAL A 263 -13.33 -15.97 -2.41
N SER A 264 -13.28 -14.63 -2.43
CA SER A 264 -12.07 -13.86 -2.06
C SER A 264 -11.62 -14.19 -0.64
N ARG A 265 -12.56 -14.21 0.33
CA ARG A 265 -12.26 -14.57 1.71
C ARG A 265 -11.78 -16.02 1.86
N ALA A 266 -12.38 -16.96 1.12
CA ALA A 266 -11.95 -18.35 1.11
C ALA A 266 -10.52 -18.50 0.56
N VAL A 267 -10.18 -17.82 -0.54
CA VAL A 267 -8.81 -17.79 -1.10
C VAL A 267 -7.82 -17.25 -0.07
N GLN A 268 -8.17 -16.14 0.58
CA GLN A 268 -7.30 -15.53 1.59
C GLN A 268 -7.06 -16.48 2.78
N GLY A 269 -8.10 -17.08 3.32
CA GLY A 269 -7.98 -18.03 4.42
C GLY A 269 -7.15 -19.27 4.07
N THR A 270 -7.30 -19.77 2.83
CA THR A 270 -6.49 -20.92 2.36
C THR A 270 -5.02 -20.54 2.20
N LEU A 271 -4.72 -19.35 1.67
CA LEU A 271 -3.34 -18.86 1.53
C LEU A 271 -2.69 -18.59 2.89
N GLU A 272 -3.44 -18.09 3.86
CA GLU A 272 -2.95 -17.84 5.23
C GLU A 272 -2.62 -19.15 5.95
N ALA A 273 -3.44 -20.18 5.75
CA ALA A 273 -3.20 -21.51 6.32
C ALA A 273 -2.06 -22.28 5.62
N ALA A 274 -1.77 -21.95 4.35
CA ALA A 274 -0.74 -22.62 3.58
C ALA A 274 0.64 -22.34 4.17
N GLU A 275 1.45 -23.40 4.32
CA GLU A 275 2.84 -23.35 4.80
C GLU A 275 3.02 -22.56 6.13
N GLU A 276 2.06 -22.66 7.03
CA GLU A 276 2.07 -21.93 8.31
C GLU A 276 2.14 -20.38 8.12
N GLY A 277 1.56 -19.88 7.02
CA GLY A 277 1.59 -18.46 6.66
C GLY A 277 2.88 -18.01 5.96
N PHE A 278 3.74 -18.94 5.53
CA PHE A 278 4.97 -18.63 4.78
C PHE A 278 4.84 -18.82 3.26
N ASN A 279 3.62 -19.00 2.75
CA ASN A 279 3.37 -18.99 1.30
C ASN A 279 3.84 -17.68 0.68
N SER A 280 4.60 -17.75 -0.42
CA SER A 280 5.22 -16.59 -1.07
C SER A 280 4.20 -15.53 -1.52
N VAL A 281 3.07 -15.96 -2.06
CA VAL A 281 1.99 -15.05 -2.52
C VAL A 281 1.33 -14.35 -1.32
N TYR A 282 1.11 -15.09 -0.23
CA TYR A 282 0.59 -14.55 1.02
C TYR A 282 1.52 -13.48 1.61
N ILE A 283 2.81 -13.78 1.73
CA ILE A 283 3.82 -12.85 2.26
C ILE A 283 3.88 -11.57 1.43
N MET A 284 3.87 -11.66 0.11
CA MET A 284 3.90 -10.48 -0.77
C MET A 284 2.69 -9.58 -0.58
N LYS A 285 1.50 -10.17 -0.44
CA LYS A 285 0.24 -9.43 -0.25
C LYS A 285 0.13 -8.85 1.15
N ASP A 286 0.36 -9.69 2.18
CA ASP A 286 0.14 -9.31 3.58
C ASP A 286 1.15 -8.25 4.05
N SER A 287 2.39 -8.32 3.57
CA SER A 287 3.39 -7.26 3.80
C SER A 287 3.02 -5.92 3.16
N GLY A 288 2.11 -5.90 2.18
CA GLY A 288 1.82 -4.72 1.35
C GLY A 288 2.93 -4.38 0.35
N ALA A 289 3.91 -5.27 0.14
CA ALA A 289 4.99 -5.08 -0.82
C ALA A 289 4.48 -5.15 -2.26
N ARG A 290 3.71 -6.19 -2.59
CA ARG A 290 3.15 -6.38 -3.93
C ARG A 290 1.90 -7.25 -3.90
N GLY A 291 0.98 -6.95 -4.80
CA GLY A 291 -0.26 -7.71 -4.95
C GLY A 291 -1.41 -7.16 -4.12
N SER A 292 -2.51 -6.83 -4.80
CA SER A 292 -3.76 -6.45 -4.14
C SER A 292 -4.63 -7.68 -3.91
N GLU A 293 -5.61 -7.56 -3.02
CA GLU A 293 -6.62 -8.60 -2.79
C GLU A 293 -7.35 -8.97 -4.07
N ASP A 294 -7.69 -7.97 -4.90
CA ASP A 294 -8.33 -8.19 -6.20
C ASP A 294 -7.45 -8.97 -7.20
N GLN A 295 -6.14 -8.75 -7.19
CA GLN A 295 -5.23 -9.51 -8.04
C GLN A 295 -5.16 -10.98 -7.62
N ILE A 296 -5.06 -11.25 -6.33
CA ILE A 296 -5.02 -12.61 -5.80
C ILE A 296 -6.36 -13.34 -6.02
N LYS A 297 -7.48 -12.64 -5.82
CA LYS A 297 -8.81 -13.14 -6.14
C LYS A 297 -8.92 -13.60 -7.59
N GLN A 298 -8.38 -12.83 -8.54
CA GLN A 298 -8.39 -13.20 -9.95
C GLN A 298 -7.44 -14.36 -10.28
N LEU A 299 -6.34 -14.51 -9.54
CA LEU A 299 -5.37 -15.59 -9.73
C LEU A 299 -5.89 -16.94 -9.23
N GLY A 300 -6.40 -17.02 -8.00
CA GLY A 300 -6.80 -18.27 -7.34
C GLY A 300 -8.29 -18.43 -7.07
N GLY A 301 -9.09 -17.38 -7.15
CA GLY A 301 -10.53 -17.40 -6.90
C GLY A 301 -11.35 -17.36 -8.17
N MET A 302 -12.00 -16.25 -8.44
CA MET A 302 -12.76 -16.00 -9.65
C MET A 302 -12.53 -14.58 -10.15
N ARG A 303 -12.61 -14.38 -11.46
CA ARG A 303 -12.45 -13.03 -12.02
C ARG A 303 -13.64 -12.13 -11.74
N GLY A 304 -14.87 -12.70 -11.74
CA GLY A 304 -16.09 -12.00 -11.37
C GLY A 304 -16.75 -11.24 -12.52
N LEU A 305 -17.51 -10.20 -12.16
CA LEU A 305 -18.32 -9.41 -13.10
C LEU A 305 -17.44 -8.49 -13.97
N MET A 306 -17.82 -8.35 -15.25
CA MET A 306 -17.12 -7.53 -16.24
C MET A 306 -18.00 -6.39 -16.75
N ASN A 307 -17.38 -5.26 -17.07
CA ASN A 307 -18.07 -4.09 -17.65
C ASN A 307 -18.38 -4.31 -19.14
N LYS A 308 -19.51 -3.76 -19.59
CA LYS A 308 -19.85 -3.68 -21.01
C LYS A 308 -18.92 -2.68 -21.74
N PRO A 309 -18.65 -2.90 -23.04
CA PRO A 309 -17.73 -2.07 -23.81
C PRO A 309 -18.21 -0.62 -24.04
N GLN A 310 -19.51 -0.38 -24.03
CA GLN A 310 -20.09 0.93 -24.32
C GLN A 310 -20.95 1.45 -23.17
N LYS A 311 -20.79 2.75 -22.83
CA LYS A 311 -21.76 3.48 -22.01
C LYS A 311 -23.00 3.78 -22.88
N LYS A 312 -24.19 3.35 -22.46
CA LYS A 312 -25.42 3.79 -23.12
C LYS A 312 -25.73 5.22 -22.70
N LEU A 313 -25.91 6.11 -23.69
CA LEU A 313 -26.23 7.54 -23.52
C LEU A 313 -27.62 7.81 -22.95
N THR A 314 -28.48 6.83 -22.85
CA THR A 314 -29.88 6.96 -22.37
C THR A 314 -30.21 5.86 -21.39
N GLY A 315 -30.32 6.18 -20.11
CA GLY A 315 -31.13 5.58 -19.05
C GLY A 315 -31.38 4.05 -18.99
N ALA A 316 -30.63 3.23 -19.72
CA ALA A 316 -30.86 1.80 -19.78
C ALA A 316 -30.00 1.09 -18.72
N VAL A 317 -30.67 0.28 -17.92
CA VAL A 317 -30.17 -0.61 -16.91
C VAL A 317 -28.88 -1.32 -17.36
N GLY A 318 -27.79 -1.09 -16.62
CA GLY A 318 -26.68 -2.02 -16.49
C GLY A 318 -25.45 -1.77 -17.35
N GLU A 319 -24.41 -1.21 -16.74
CA GLU A 319 -23.06 -1.15 -17.32
C GLU A 319 -22.29 -2.47 -17.17
N ILE A 320 -22.78 -3.41 -16.37
CA ILE A 320 -22.12 -4.69 -16.04
C ILE A 320 -22.74 -5.81 -16.85
N ILE A 321 -21.93 -6.82 -17.22
CA ILE A 321 -22.39 -8.05 -17.85
C ILE A 321 -22.92 -8.97 -16.76
N GLU A 322 -24.17 -9.45 -16.89
CA GLU A 322 -24.84 -10.28 -15.88
C GLU A 322 -24.15 -11.61 -15.61
N THR A 323 -23.46 -12.16 -16.61
CA THR A 323 -22.74 -13.42 -16.49
C THR A 323 -21.32 -13.16 -16.01
N PRO A 324 -20.94 -13.60 -14.80
CA PRO A 324 -19.59 -13.42 -14.30
C PRO A 324 -18.63 -14.39 -14.98
N ILE A 325 -17.34 -14.10 -14.89
CA ILE A 325 -16.27 -15.05 -15.20
C ILE A 325 -15.96 -15.82 -13.92
N ILE A 326 -16.34 -17.08 -13.89
CA ILE A 326 -16.20 -17.98 -12.74
C ILE A 326 -14.76 -18.50 -12.63
N ALA A 327 -14.12 -18.73 -13.77
CA ALA A 327 -12.76 -19.25 -13.82
C ALA A 327 -11.74 -18.25 -13.24
N SER A 328 -10.72 -18.79 -12.61
CA SER A 328 -9.50 -18.07 -12.19
C SER A 328 -8.43 -18.16 -13.30
N PHE A 329 -7.38 -17.35 -13.20
CA PHE A 329 -6.25 -17.45 -14.13
C PHE A 329 -5.50 -18.78 -13.98
N LYS A 330 -5.43 -19.35 -12.77
CA LYS A 330 -4.81 -20.68 -12.55
C LYS A 330 -5.58 -21.80 -13.27
N GLU A 331 -6.90 -21.77 -13.24
CA GLU A 331 -7.75 -22.75 -13.90
C GLU A 331 -7.78 -22.57 -15.43
N GLY A 332 -7.52 -21.37 -15.91
CA GLY A 332 -7.60 -20.97 -17.30
C GLY A 332 -9.00 -20.52 -17.70
N LEU A 333 -9.07 -19.49 -18.54
CA LEU A 333 -10.32 -18.93 -19.05
C LEU A 333 -10.75 -19.67 -20.33
N SER A 334 -12.06 -19.87 -20.49
CA SER A 334 -12.62 -20.27 -21.78
C SER A 334 -12.46 -19.14 -22.81
N VAL A 335 -12.58 -19.46 -24.10
CA VAL A 335 -12.44 -18.48 -25.19
C VAL A 335 -13.45 -17.34 -25.04
N LEU A 336 -14.69 -17.67 -24.64
CA LEU A 336 -15.75 -16.68 -24.46
C LEU A 336 -15.46 -15.76 -23.25
N GLU A 337 -15.05 -16.32 -22.13
CA GLU A 337 -14.67 -15.56 -20.93
C GLU A 337 -13.46 -14.65 -21.19
N TYR A 338 -12.47 -15.15 -21.93
CA TYR A 338 -11.33 -14.34 -22.36
C TYR A 338 -11.78 -13.17 -23.23
N PHE A 339 -12.65 -13.42 -24.21
CA PHE A 339 -13.18 -12.37 -25.08
C PHE A 339 -13.94 -11.30 -24.28
N ILE A 340 -14.82 -11.69 -23.37
CA ILE A 340 -15.53 -10.77 -22.47
C ILE A 340 -14.54 -9.94 -21.65
N SER A 341 -13.49 -10.55 -21.14
CA SER A 341 -12.49 -9.89 -20.34
C SER A 341 -11.68 -8.81 -21.10
N THR A 342 -11.49 -9.00 -22.41
CA THR A 342 -10.76 -8.04 -23.24
C THR A 342 -11.46 -6.68 -23.37
N HIS A 343 -12.79 -6.64 -23.24
CA HIS A 343 -13.52 -5.37 -23.25
C HIS A 343 -13.14 -4.48 -22.08
N GLY A 344 -13.09 -5.04 -20.87
CA GLY A 344 -12.66 -4.32 -19.68
C GLY A 344 -11.19 -3.88 -19.74
N ALA A 345 -10.30 -4.75 -20.22
CA ALA A 345 -8.89 -4.45 -20.38
C ALA A 345 -8.67 -3.29 -21.37
N ARG A 346 -9.32 -3.32 -22.55
CA ARG A 346 -9.23 -2.26 -23.54
C ARG A 346 -9.76 -0.92 -23.01
N LYS A 347 -10.91 -0.97 -22.32
CA LYS A 347 -11.49 0.23 -21.69
C LYS A 347 -10.54 0.82 -20.66
N GLY A 348 -9.95 -0.02 -19.79
CA GLY A 348 -8.98 0.41 -18.79
C GLY A 348 -7.73 1.05 -19.39
N LEU A 349 -7.17 0.48 -20.47
CA LEU A 349 -6.03 1.07 -21.17
C LEU A 349 -6.36 2.42 -21.80
N ALA A 350 -7.51 2.54 -22.45
CA ALA A 350 -7.96 3.82 -23.04
C ALA A 350 -8.23 4.87 -21.98
N ASP A 351 -8.94 4.51 -20.90
CA ASP A 351 -9.23 5.41 -19.78
C ASP A 351 -7.95 5.90 -19.10
N THR A 352 -6.97 5.05 -18.90
CA THR A 352 -5.67 5.43 -18.32
C THR A 352 -4.97 6.49 -19.17
N ALA A 353 -4.92 6.28 -20.49
CA ALA A 353 -4.29 7.23 -21.42
C ALA A 353 -4.97 8.60 -21.44
N LEU A 354 -6.30 8.63 -21.41
CA LEU A 354 -7.07 9.89 -21.41
C LEU A 354 -7.02 10.61 -20.05
N LYS A 355 -7.19 9.86 -18.95
CA LYS A 355 -7.17 10.43 -17.59
C LYS A 355 -5.82 11.04 -17.21
N THR A 356 -4.72 10.52 -17.73
CA THR A 356 -3.39 11.08 -17.49
C THR A 356 -3.29 12.54 -18.00
N ALA A 357 -3.80 12.80 -19.21
CA ALA A 357 -3.81 14.16 -19.78
C ALA A 357 -4.76 15.10 -19.02
N GLU A 358 -5.95 14.63 -18.66
CA GLU A 358 -6.94 15.40 -17.88
C GLU A 358 -6.41 15.74 -16.48
N ALA A 359 -5.81 14.79 -15.79
CA ALA A 359 -5.19 15.01 -14.49
C ALA A 359 -4.04 16.02 -14.56
N GLY A 360 -3.20 15.95 -15.58
CA GLY A 360 -2.11 16.90 -15.80
C GLY A 360 -2.64 18.33 -16.06
N TYR A 361 -3.67 18.48 -16.85
CA TYR A 361 -4.29 19.78 -17.10
C TYR A 361 -5.00 20.35 -15.87
N LEU A 362 -5.68 19.49 -15.08
CA LEU A 362 -6.29 19.89 -13.81
C LEU A 362 -5.24 20.38 -12.83
N THR A 363 -4.17 19.60 -12.65
CA THR A 363 -3.05 19.96 -11.74
C THR A 363 -2.45 21.32 -12.13
N ARG A 364 -2.20 21.56 -13.42
CA ARG A 364 -1.70 22.85 -13.90
C ARG A 364 -2.62 24.00 -13.54
N ARG A 365 -3.95 23.86 -13.80
CA ARG A 365 -4.91 24.91 -13.46
C ARG A 365 -4.97 25.18 -11.96
N MET A 366 -4.89 24.14 -11.13
CA MET A 366 -4.90 24.30 -9.68
C MET A 366 -3.62 25.00 -9.18
N VAL A 367 -2.46 24.68 -9.75
CA VAL A 367 -1.22 25.38 -9.45
C VAL A 367 -1.28 26.84 -9.86
N ASP A 368 -1.80 27.16 -11.06
CA ASP A 368 -1.95 28.55 -11.53
C ASP A 368 -2.82 29.38 -10.60
N VAL A 369 -3.86 28.81 -10.01
CA VAL A 369 -4.73 29.50 -9.04
C VAL A 369 -4.11 29.58 -7.64
N ALA A 370 -3.40 28.55 -7.21
CA ALA A 370 -2.92 28.44 -5.84
C ALA A 370 -1.51 29.02 -5.62
N GLN A 371 -0.72 29.29 -6.68
CA GLN A 371 0.68 29.71 -6.56
C GLN A 371 0.86 31.03 -5.79
N ASP A 372 -0.15 31.92 -5.84
CA ASP A 372 -0.09 33.23 -5.16
C ASP A 372 -0.59 33.18 -3.70
N VAL A 373 -1.07 32.01 -3.26
CA VAL A 373 -1.55 31.82 -1.89
C VAL A 373 -0.36 31.64 -0.94
N VAL A 374 -0.19 32.58 -0.02
CA VAL A 374 0.87 32.58 0.98
C VAL A 374 0.25 32.46 2.37
N ILE A 375 0.76 31.53 3.17
CA ILE A 375 0.40 31.43 4.59
C ILE A 375 1.13 32.52 5.35
N SER A 376 0.39 33.47 5.89
CA SER A 376 0.94 34.61 6.62
C SER A 376 1.10 34.36 8.12
N GLU A 377 0.27 33.49 8.68
CA GLU A 377 0.25 33.16 10.12
C GLU A 377 0.09 31.65 10.30
N ILE A 378 0.69 31.09 11.35
CA ILE A 378 0.59 29.67 11.67
C ILE A 378 -0.83 29.33 12.16
N ASP A 379 -1.37 30.19 13.04
CA ASP A 379 -2.73 30.12 13.56
C ASP A 379 -3.30 31.52 13.64
N CYS A 380 -4.36 31.79 12.89
CA CYS A 380 -5.04 33.10 12.88
C CYS A 380 -6.06 33.25 14.02
N GLY A 381 -6.20 32.24 14.90
CA GLY A 381 -7.13 32.27 16.03
C GLY A 381 -8.61 32.41 15.66
N THR A 382 -9.01 32.00 14.45
CA THR A 382 -10.40 32.11 13.99
C THR A 382 -11.32 31.23 14.83
N SER A 383 -12.51 31.76 15.15
CA SER A 383 -13.62 31.01 15.74
C SER A 383 -14.55 30.39 14.71
N GLN A 384 -14.29 30.57 13.41
CA GLN A 384 -15.09 30.02 12.32
C GLN A 384 -14.47 28.74 11.81
N GLY A 385 -15.26 27.66 11.79
CA GLY A 385 -14.90 26.38 11.21
C GLY A 385 -15.65 26.05 9.94
N LEU A 386 -15.24 25.01 9.25
CA LEU A 386 -15.94 24.44 8.10
C LEU A 386 -16.58 23.11 8.52
N TRP A 387 -17.86 22.96 8.19
CA TRP A 387 -18.55 21.68 8.32
C TRP A 387 -18.13 20.73 7.21
N VAL A 388 -17.61 19.60 7.57
CA VAL A 388 -17.12 18.58 6.63
C VAL A 388 -17.90 17.30 6.83
N GLY A 389 -18.49 16.78 5.74
CA GLY A 389 -19.16 15.48 5.71
C GLY A 389 -18.51 14.57 4.67
N ALA A 390 -18.89 13.29 4.63
CA ALA A 390 -18.52 12.41 3.55
C ALA A 390 -19.03 12.96 2.21
N LEU A 391 -18.20 12.88 1.17
CA LEU A 391 -18.61 13.25 -0.18
C LEU A 391 -19.39 12.10 -0.78
N LYS A 392 -20.65 12.36 -1.14
CA LYS A 392 -21.57 11.36 -1.68
C LYS A 392 -22.13 11.83 -3.02
N ASP A 393 -22.30 10.87 -3.95
CA ASP A 393 -23.07 11.04 -5.17
C ASP A 393 -24.25 10.05 -5.13
N GLY A 394 -25.44 10.58 -4.79
CA GLY A 394 -26.58 9.75 -4.43
C GLY A 394 -26.34 8.94 -3.15
N GLU A 395 -26.38 7.61 -3.26
CA GLU A 395 -26.07 6.67 -2.15
C GLU A 395 -24.61 6.24 -2.12
N GLU A 396 -23.86 6.47 -3.18
CA GLU A 396 -22.46 6.09 -3.28
C GLU A 396 -21.54 7.09 -2.54
N VAL A 397 -20.69 6.58 -1.66
CA VAL A 397 -19.69 7.39 -0.96
C VAL A 397 -18.45 7.47 -1.84
N ILE A 398 -18.21 8.65 -2.45
CA ILE A 398 -17.04 8.92 -3.27
C ILE A 398 -15.79 9.04 -2.41
N GLU A 399 -15.91 9.79 -1.30
CA GLU A 399 -14.82 10.01 -0.36
C GLU A 399 -15.35 9.91 1.08
N PRO A 400 -14.87 8.98 1.89
CA PRO A 400 -15.31 8.80 3.28
C PRO A 400 -14.90 9.99 4.14
N LEU A 401 -15.66 10.24 5.21
CA LEU A 401 -15.37 11.32 6.14
C LEU A 401 -13.96 11.21 6.75
N ALA A 402 -13.51 9.99 7.06
CA ALA A 402 -12.21 9.74 7.65
C ALA A 402 -11.06 10.36 6.81
N ASP A 403 -11.08 10.16 5.48
CA ASP A 403 -10.02 10.66 4.60
C ASP A 403 -10.04 12.20 4.45
N ARG A 404 -11.23 12.81 4.63
CA ARG A 404 -11.40 14.26 4.53
C ARG A 404 -10.97 15.04 5.78
N ILE A 405 -10.99 14.41 6.94
CA ILE A 405 -10.69 15.06 8.23
C ILE A 405 -9.27 14.85 8.71
N VAL A 406 -8.54 13.90 8.16
CA VAL A 406 -7.12 13.67 8.52
C VAL A 406 -6.30 14.95 8.34
N GLY A 407 -5.53 15.31 9.37
CA GLY A 407 -4.72 16.52 9.39
C GLY A 407 -5.49 17.81 9.65
N ARG A 408 -6.77 17.74 10.04
CA ARG A 408 -7.60 18.91 10.41
C ARG A 408 -7.66 19.06 11.93
N VAL A 409 -7.80 20.28 12.39
CA VAL A 409 -7.96 20.61 13.82
C VAL A 409 -9.43 20.80 14.13
N LEU A 410 -9.89 20.17 15.21
CA LEU A 410 -11.27 20.29 15.66
C LEU A 410 -11.56 21.71 16.18
N GLN A 411 -12.67 22.29 15.70
CA GLN A 411 -13.16 23.60 16.13
C GLN A 411 -14.15 23.50 17.29
N GLU A 412 -14.79 22.34 17.48
CA GLU A 412 -15.75 22.05 18.57
C GLU A 412 -15.48 20.67 19.18
N ASP A 413 -15.96 20.47 20.38
CA ASP A 413 -15.89 19.15 21.02
C ASP A 413 -16.78 18.15 20.26
N VAL A 414 -16.22 16.99 19.95
CA VAL A 414 -16.99 15.89 19.36
C VAL A 414 -17.56 15.04 20.47
N VAL A 415 -18.89 14.94 20.51
CA VAL A 415 -19.63 14.14 21.50
C VAL A 415 -20.26 12.92 20.85
N ASP A 416 -20.34 11.82 21.58
CA ASP A 416 -21.05 10.61 21.15
C ASP A 416 -22.57 10.75 21.31
N ALA A 417 -23.31 9.70 20.93
CA ALA A 417 -24.77 9.66 21.05
C ALA A 417 -25.26 9.72 22.52
N ASN A 418 -24.39 9.50 23.51
CA ASN A 418 -24.69 9.54 24.94
C ASN A 418 -24.35 10.91 25.56
N GLY A 419 -23.75 11.82 24.79
CA GLY A 419 -23.34 13.14 25.25
C GLY A 419 -21.96 13.17 25.93
N GLU A 420 -21.17 12.09 25.84
CA GLU A 420 -19.80 12.07 26.33
C GLU A 420 -18.84 12.65 25.27
N VAL A 421 -17.88 13.47 25.74
CA VAL A 421 -16.89 14.09 24.86
C VAL A 421 -15.85 13.04 24.44
N VAL A 422 -15.90 12.65 23.16
CA VAL A 422 -14.94 11.71 22.54
C VAL A 422 -13.63 12.42 22.22
N MET A 423 -13.71 13.64 21.67
CA MET A 423 -12.55 14.44 21.35
C MET A 423 -12.79 15.92 21.69
N LYS A 424 -11.76 16.57 22.21
CA LYS A 424 -11.82 18.00 22.59
C LYS A 424 -11.41 18.90 21.42
N ILE A 425 -11.95 20.12 21.44
CA ILE A 425 -11.54 21.24 20.57
C ILE A 425 -10.02 21.41 20.57
N GLY A 426 -9.47 21.82 19.42
CA GLY A 426 -8.03 22.05 19.24
C GLY A 426 -7.20 20.78 19.02
N ARG A 427 -7.82 19.58 18.99
CA ARG A 427 -7.11 18.34 18.69
C ARG A 427 -6.95 18.15 17.20
N LEU A 428 -5.75 17.77 16.77
CA LEU A 428 -5.45 17.33 15.41
C LEU A 428 -6.01 15.89 15.21
N LEU A 429 -6.72 15.69 14.10
CA LEU A 429 -7.33 14.40 13.72
C LEU A 429 -6.37 13.56 12.89
#